data_e8d0a9ad862af12eed825bca225f33cd
#
_entry.id   e8d0a9ad862af12eed825bca225f33cd
#
_cell.length_a   1.000
_cell.length_b   1.000
_cell.length_c   1.000
_cell.angle_alpha   90.00
_cell.angle_beta   90.00
_cell.angle_gamma   90.00
#
_symmetry.space_group_name_H-M   'P 1'
#
loop_
_entity.id
_entity.type
_entity.pdbx_description
1 polymer ?
#
loop_
_entity_poly.entity_id
_entity_poly.type
_entity_poly.pdbx_seq_one_letter_code
_entity_poly.pdbx_strand_id
1 'polypeptide(L)'
;ERRGKTDELLLTLPARDSDIVIGKFISAALIFTVSLLFSQLSNFLVLASLAKEPNAWTVDLDTGLLATNYFGYWLIGLAMLAIGMVASFLTSNMTIAFVFGLAFNVPLVAAKSADLFSSTSGFAQMISKWGIHAQFDDFQRGVLSLSSTMYFVMIICISLYLCMIMIGKRHWSGGRDGDRLWIHFIIRICALIVMLFSLTVVFDGHDLVRQDTTQGKISSLSDHTRKLIDSLKPEHPVYVEAFISNQVPEKYIKTRYDLISLLKEFDSHDKIFLTLHDNLESYDSVVANADDNHGISLINVTGENASQPIIMGAVFRSGLEKVVVPFFDYGIPVEYELARSIATVAKGTRKTIGVIDS
;
A
#
# COMPACT_ATOMS: atom_id res chain seq x y z
N GLU A 1 -5.03 -28.53 -20.61
CA GLU A 1 -5.52 -28.50 -21.99
C GLU A 1 -4.42 -28.97 -22.98
N ARG A 2 -3.23 -28.33 -22.98
CA ARG A 2 -2.11 -28.75 -23.87
C ARG A 2 -1.71 -30.21 -23.73
N ARG A 3 -1.75 -30.76 -22.51
CA ARG A 3 -1.42 -32.18 -22.26
C ARG A 3 -2.49 -33.15 -22.84
N GLY A 4 -3.73 -32.70 -22.94
CA GLY A 4 -4.86 -33.46 -23.49
C GLY A 4 -5.10 -33.22 -24.98
N LYS A 5 -4.30 -32.39 -25.68
CA LYS A 5 -4.52 -31.97 -27.08
C LYS A 5 -5.89 -31.33 -27.34
N THR A 6 -6.57 -30.90 -26.27
CA THR A 6 -7.88 -30.19 -26.37
C THR A 6 -7.71 -28.72 -26.73
N ASP A 7 -6.48 -28.19 -26.69
CA ASP A 7 -6.17 -26.82 -27.15
C ASP A 7 -6.26 -26.73 -28.70
N GLU A 8 -5.97 -27.79 -29.45
CA GLU A 8 -6.12 -27.80 -30.91
C GLU A 8 -7.59 -27.63 -31.32
N LEU A 9 -8.50 -28.29 -30.62
CA LEU A 9 -9.95 -28.15 -30.84
C LEU A 9 -10.44 -26.72 -30.52
N LEU A 10 -9.89 -26.10 -29.48
CA LEU A 10 -10.27 -24.73 -29.10
C LEU A 10 -9.81 -23.72 -30.15
N LEU A 11 -8.66 -23.95 -30.78
CA LEU A 11 -8.09 -23.09 -31.83
C LEU A 11 -8.76 -23.26 -33.20
N THR A 12 -9.53 -24.34 -33.40
CA THR A 12 -10.34 -24.52 -34.63
C THR A 12 -11.72 -23.87 -34.55
N LEU A 13 -12.13 -23.40 -33.36
CA LEU A 13 -13.36 -22.63 -33.22
C LEU A 13 -13.20 -21.22 -33.82
N PRO A 14 -14.25 -20.65 -34.42
CA PRO A 14 -14.24 -19.28 -34.93
C PRO A 14 -14.33 -18.25 -33.80
N ALA A 15 -13.49 -18.38 -32.79
CA ALA A 15 -13.40 -17.47 -31.65
C ALA A 15 -12.15 -16.60 -31.77
N ARG A 16 -12.23 -15.36 -31.34
CA ARG A 16 -11.05 -14.47 -31.30
C ARG A 16 -10.13 -14.90 -30.15
N ASP A 17 -8.83 -14.70 -30.34
CA ASP A 17 -7.83 -14.98 -29.30
C ASP A 17 -8.16 -14.29 -27.97
N SER A 18 -8.72 -13.07 -28.05
CA SER A 18 -9.21 -12.31 -26.90
C SER A 18 -10.30 -13.06 -26.13
N ASP A 19 -11.26 -13.66 -26.82
CA ASP A 19 -12.41 -14.30 -26.19
C ASP A 19 -11.96 -15.57 -25.42
N ILE A 20 -10.96 -16.27 -25.97
CA ILE A 20 -10.35 -17.44 -25.33
C ILE A 20 -9.60 -17.04 -24.06
N VAL A 21 -8.76 -15.99 -24.12
CA VAL A 21 -7.97 -15.53 -22.97
C VAL A 21 -8.88 -14.99 -21.87
N ILE A 22 -9.80 -14.08 -22.23
CA ILE A 22 -10.72 -13.45 -21.28
C ILE A 22 -11.64 -14.53 -20.66
N GLY A 23 -12.18 -15.45 -21.45
CA GLY A 23 -13.03 -16.52 -20.94
C GLY A 23 -12.33 -17.41 -19.92
N LYS A 24 -11.06 -17.79 -20.17
CA LYS A 24 -10.23 -18.54 -19.22
C LYS A 24 -9.95 -17.74 -17.95
N PHE A 25 -9.63 -16.46 -18.09
CA PHE A 25 -9.39 -15.58 -16.96
C PHE A 25 -10.62 -15.44 -16.09
N ILE A 26 -11.79 -15.14 -16.69
CA ILE A 26 -13.05 -15.00 -15.97
C ILE A 26 -13.40 -16.28 -15.24
N SER A 27 -13.23 -17.46 -15.88
CA SER A 27 -13.51 -18.73 -15.23
C SER A 27 -12.66 -18.95 -13.99
N ALA A 28 -11.36 -18.68 -14.08
CA ALA A 28 -10.45 -18.79 -12.95
C ALA A 28 -10.73 -17.73 -11.88
N ALA A 29 -11.01 -16.49 -12.29
CA ALA A 29 -11.38 -15.38 -11.42
C ALA A 29 -12.68 -15.67 -10.63
N LEU A 30 -13.68 -16.28 -11.26
CA LEU A 30 -14.91 -16.67 -10.58
C LEU A 30 -14.66 -17.73 -9.49
N ILE A 31 -13.88 -18.77 -9.79
CA ILE A 31 -13.52 -19.79 -8.80
C ILE A 31 -12.77 -19.15 -7.62
N PHE A 32 -11.80 -18.27 -7.91
CA PHE A 32 -11.06 -17.55 -6.88
C PHE A 32 -11.98 -16.66 -6.05
N THR A 33 -12.89 -15.89 -6.70
CA THR A 33 -13.83 -15.00 -6.03
C THR A 33 -14.75 -15.76 -5.08
N VAL A 34 -15.32 -16.89 -5.52
CA VAL A 34 -16.17 -17.71 -4.66
C VAL A 34 -15.39 -18.26 -3.47
N SER A 35 -14.17 -18.76 -3.70
CA SER A 35 -13.30 -19.26 -2.63
C SER A 35 -12.93 -18.17 -1.63
N LEU A 36 -12.61 -16.97 -2.12
CA LEU A 36 -12.29 -15.82 -1.30
C LEU A 36 -13.50 -15.38 -0.46
N LEU A 37 -14.67 -15.22 -1.08
CA LEU A 37 -15.89 -14.84 -0.39
C LEU A 37 -16.24 -15.82 0.75
N PHE A 38 -16.10 -17.11 0.50
CA PHE A 38 -16.35 -18.12 1.54
C PHE A 38 -15.37 -17.99 2.71
N SER A 39 -14.08 -17.81 2.42
CA SER A 39 -13.04 -17.58 3.44
C SER A 39 -13.29 -16.29 4.23
N GLN A 40 -13.62 -15.21 3.54
CA GLN A 40 -13.84 -13.91 4.19
C GLN A 40 -15.13 -13.87 5.01
N LEU A 41 -16.18 -14.53 4.54
CA LEU A 41 -17.41 -14.67 5.31
C LEU A 41 -17.16 -15.42 6.63
N SER A 42 -16.36 -16.48 6.59
CA SER A 42 -15.96 -17.22 7.79
C SER A 42 -15.22 -16.32 8.79
N ASN A 43 -14.22 -15.55 8.32
CA ASN A 43 -13.48 -14.62 9.16
C ASN A 43 -14.38 -13.52 9.73
N PHE A 44 -15.28 -12.96 8.93
CA PHE A 44 -16.24 -11.96 9.39
C PHE A 44 -17.16 -12.49 10.49
N LEU A 45 -17.67 -13.71 10.35
CA LEU A 45 -18.55 -14.32 11.35
C LEU A 45 -17.81 -14.53 12.68
N VAL A 46 -16.53 -14.96 12.65
CA VAL A 46 -15.71 -15.10 13.85
C VAL A 46 -15.50 -13.75 14.53
N LEU A 47 -15.08 -12.72 13.77
CA LEU A 47 -14.87 -11.38 14.32
C LEU A 47 -16.16 -10.79 14.89
N ALA A 48 -17.29 -10.94 14.19
CA ALA A 48 -18.59 -10.48 14.66
C ALA A 48 -19.07 -11.22 15.92
N SER A 49 -18.71 -12.49 16.12
CA SER A 49 -19.00 -13.23 17.33
C SER A 49 -18.16 -12.76 18.52
N LEU A 50 -16.86 -12.48 18.28
CA LEU A 50 -15.96 -11.95 19.31
C LEU A 50 -16.34 -10.53 19.75
N ALA A 51 -16.78 -9.69 18.83
CA ALA A 51 -17.23 -8.32 19.13
C ALA A 51 -18.48 -8.26 20.03
N LYS A 52 -19.24 -9.38 20.15
CA LYS A 52 -20.45 -9.46 21.00
C LYS A 52 -20.18 -9.93 22.42
N GLU A 53 -18.97 -10.34 22.75
CA GLU A 53 -18.63 -10.79 24.12
C GLU A 53 -18.73 -9.61 25.11
N PRO A 54 -19.46 -9.76 26.26
CA PRO A 54 -19.73 -8.67 27.20
C PRO A 54 -18.47 -8.11 27.89
N ASN A 55 -17.37 -8.83 27.86
CA ASN A 55 -16.09 -8.47 28.46
C ASN A 55 -15.06 -8.02 27.40
N ALA A 56 -15.36 -8.14 26.13
CA ALA A 56 -14.58 -7.48 25.10
C ALA A 56 -14.85 -5.97 25.25
N TRP A 57 -13.82 -5.20 25.53
CA TRP A 57 -13.80 -3.76 25.32
C TRP A 57 -14.51 -3.53 24.00
N THR A 58 -15.61 -2.74 23.99
CA THR A 58 -16.50 -2.59 22.83
C THR A 58 -15.70 -2.19 21.59
N VAL A 59 -15.14 -3.19 20.91
CA VAL A 59 -14.46 -3.01 19.64
C VAL A 59 -15.57 -2.95 18.60
N ASP A 60 -16.00 -1.75 18.28
CA ASP A 60 -16.86 -1.54 17.12
C ASP A 60 -16.12 -2.09 15.88
N LEU A 61 -16.71 -3.13 15.28
CA LEU A 61 -16.17 -3.75 14.09
C LEU A 61 -16.29 -2.76 12.93
N ASP A 62 -15.17 -2.19 12.50
CA ASP A 62 -15.14 -1.30 11.34
C ASP A 62 -15.37 -2.09 10.05
N THR A 63 -16.65 -2.14 9.66
CA THR A 63 -17.09 -2.87 8.46
C THR A 63 -16.55 -2.25 7.17
N GLY A 64 -16.33 -0.93 7.15
CA GLY A 64 -15.76 -0.22 6.01
C GLY A 64 -14.28 -0.58 5.79
N LEU A 65 -13.50 -0.59 6.87
CA LEU A 65 -12.11 -1.04 6.86
C LEU A 65 -12.00 -2.49 6.35
N LEU A 66 -12.85 -3.39 6.87
CA LEU A 66 -12.84 -4.79 6.45
C LEU A 66 -13.22 -4.96 4.98
N ALA A 67 -14.26 -4.27 4.52
CA ALA A 67 -14.71 -4.35 3.13
C ALA A 67 -13.62 -3.87 2.16
N THR A 68 -12.93 -2.78 2.49
CA THR A 68 -11.84 -2.23 1.68
C THR A 68 -10.63 -3.16 1.66
N ASN A 69 -10.26 -3.74 2.80
CA ASN A 69 -9.22 -4.77 2.87
C ASN A 69 -9.55 -5.98 1.98
N TYR A 70 -10.77 -6.48 2.06
CA TYR A 70 -11.21 -7.63 1.27
C TYR A 70 -11.22 -7.33 -0.23
N PHE A 71 -11.60 -6.12 -0.61
CA PHE A 71 -11.52 -5.65 -1.98
C PHE A 71 -10.07 -5.59 -2.47
N GLY A 72 -9.14 -5.08 -1.66
CA GLY A 72 -7.71 -5.07 -1.96
C GLY A 72 -7.14 -6.49 -2.15
N TYR A 73 -7.46 -7.44 -1.25
CA TYR A 73 -7.07 -8.85 -1.40
C TYR A 73 -7.62 -9.47 -2.67
N TRP A 74 -8.85 -9.13 -3.05
CA TRP A 74 -9.46 -9.61 -4.28
C TRP A 74 -8.69 -9.11 -5.51
N LEU A 75 -8.34 -7.83 -5.55
CA LEU A 75 -7.53 -7.23 -6.63
C LEU A 75 -6.14 -7.86 -6.74
N ILE A 76 -5.44 -8.03 -5.61
CA ILE A 76 -4.14 -8.71 -5.56
C ILE A 76 -4.25 -10.12 -6.14
N GLY A 77 -5.23 -10.89 -5.69
CA GLY A 77 -5.42 -12.25 -6.15
C GLY A 77 -5.71 -12.34 -7.64
N LEU A 78 -6.54 -11.44 -8.19
CA LEU A 78 -6.79 -11.34 -9.62
C LEU A 78 -5.52 -10.99 -10.41
N ALA A 79 -4.69 -10.05 -9.91
CA ALA A 79 -3.43 -9.69 -10.54
C ALA A 79 -2.45 -10.87 -10.55
N MET A 80 -2.27 -11.55 -9.40
CA MET A 80 -1.42 -12.73 -9.29
C MET A 80 -1.90 -13.88 -10.17
N LEU A 81 -3.22 -14.06 -10.30
CA LEU A 81 -3.83 -15.06 -11.16
C LEU A 81 -3.59 -14.75 -12.64
N ALA A 82 -3.68 -13.48 -13.04
CA ALA A 82 -3.38 -13.04 -14.40
C ALA A 82 -1.91 -13.29 -14.78
N ILE A 83 -0.97 -12.99 -13.87
CA ILE A 83 0.47 -13.30 -14.03
C ILE A 83 0.70 -14.82 -14.11
N GLY A 84 0.05 -15.59 -13.24
CA GLY A 84 0.13 -17.06 -13.26
C GLY A 84 -0.39 -17.65 -14.57
N MET A 85 -1.40 -17.01 -15.18
CA MET A 85 -1.91 -17.40 -16.48
C MET A 85 -0.87 -17.19 -17.60
N VAL A 86 -0.07 -16.12 -17.57
CA VAL A 86 1.08 -15.92 -18.49
C VAL A 86 2.05 -17.10 -18.37
N ALA A 87 2.41 -17.50 -17.17
CA ALA A 87 3.28 -18.65 -16.94
C ALA A 87 2.70 -19.95 -17.51
N SER A 88 1.38 -20.13 -17.38
CA SER A 88 0.68 -21.29 -17.95
C SER A 88 0.71 -21.33 -19.48
N PHE A 89 0.72 -20.17 -20.15
CA PHE A 89 0.85 -20.11 -21.61
C PHE A 89 2.29 -20.35 -22.11
N LEU A 90 3.31 -20.14 -21.26
CA LEU A 90 4.71 -20.35 -21.63
C LEU A 90 5.09 -21.82 -21.77
N THR A 91 4.47 -22.71 -21.01
CA THR A 91 4.86 -24.13 -20.97
C THR A 91 3.67 -25.06 -21.09
N SER A 92 3.92 -26.30 -21.57
CA SER A 92 2.94 -27.38 -21.60
C SER A 92 2.95 -28.28 -20.36
N ASN A 93 3.98 -28.12 -19.51
CA ASN A 93 4.12 -28.91 -18.28
C ASN A 93 3.51 -28.16 -17.09
N MET A 94 2.54 -28.78 -16.42
CA MET A 94 1.81 -28.17 -15.29
C MET A 94 2.73 -27.81 -14.13
N THR A 95 3.71 -28.64 -13.81
CA THR A 95 4.66 -28.39 -12.72
C THR A 95 5.56 -27.19 -13.02
N ILE A 96 6.06 -27.11 -14.27
CA ILE A 96 6.88 -25.98 -14.70
C ILE A 96 6.05 -24.70 -14.76
N ALA A 97 4.80 -24.78 -15.20
CA ALA A 97 3.87 -23.64 -15.20
C ALA A 97 3.66 -23.09 -13.78
N PHE A 98 3.50 -23.96 -12.79
CA PHE A 98 3.37 -23.58 -11.39
C PHE A 98 4.63 -22.88 -10.87
N VAL A 99 5.81 -23.44 -11.13
CA VAL A 99 7.10 -22.84 -10.71
C VAL A 99 7.30 -21.46 -11.36
N PHE A 100 7.00 -21.34 -12.66
CA PHE A 100 7.09 -20.04 -13.34
C PHE A 100 6.05 -19.04 -12.81
N GLY A 101 4.82 -19.48 -12.52
CA GLY A 101 3.80 -18.64 -11.90
C GLY A 101 4.25 -18.10 -10.56
N LEU A 102 4.86 -18.94 -9.72
CA LEU A 102 5.45 -18.51 -8.47
C LEU A 102 6.60 -17.51 -8.71
N ALA A 103 7.56 -17.86 -9.58
CA ALA A 103 8.73 -17.04 -9.88
C ALA A 103 8.37 -15.65 -10.43
N PHE A 104 7.31 -15.54 -11.22
CA PHE A 104 6.86 -14.24 -11.76
C PHE A 104 6.13 -13.36 -10.74
N ASN A 105 5.51 -13.98 -9.74
CA ASN A 105 4.85 -13.23 -8.65
C ASN A 105 5.84 -12.80 -7.54
N VAL A 106 6.95 -13.55 -7.34
CA VAL A 106 7.94 -13.25 -6.30
C VAL A 106 8.50 -11.82 -6.37
N PRO A 107 8.90 -11.25 -7.52
CA PRO A 107 9.45 -9.89 -7.58
C PRO A 107 8.48 -8.83 -7.05
N LEU A 108 7.18 -8.96 -7.32
CA LEU A 108 6.16 -8.01 -6.86
C LEU A 108 5.94 -8.08 -5.34
N VAL A 109 6.02 -9.28 -4.76
CA VAL A 109 5.89 -9.49 -3.31
C VAL A 109 7.17 -9.09 -2.59
N ALA A 110 8.34 -9.44 -3.16
CA ALA A 110 9.64 -9.19 -2.56
C ALA A 110 10.10 -7.72 -2.71
N ALA A 111 9.39 -6.89 -3.47
CA ALA A 111 9.78 -5.49 -3.71
C ALA A 111 9.93 -4.68 -2.41
N LYS A 112 9.14 -4.96 -1.37
CA LYS A 112 9.29 -4.36 -0.03
C LYS A 112 10.66 -4.65 0.59
N SER A 113 11.21 -5.85 0.34
CA SER A 113 12.51 -6.26 0.88
C SER A 113 13.69 -5.60 0.15
N ALA A 114 13.45 -4.87 -0.94
CA ALA A 114 14.51 -4.15 -1.65
C ALA A 114 15.16 -3.07 -0.76
N ASP A 115 14.41 -2.48 0.17
CA ASP A 115 14.92 -1.50 1.13
C ASP A 115 15.95 -2.13 2.10
N LEU A 116 15.86 -3.43 2.38
CA LEU A 116 16.82 -4.16 3.21
C LEU A 116 18.19 -4.32 2.54
N PHE A 117 18.22 -4.35 1.19
CA PHE A 117 19.47 -4.56 0.44
C PHE A 117 20.18 -3.25 0.12
N SER A 118 19.49 -2.11 0.07
CA SER A 118 20.08 -0.82 -0.23
C SER A 118 19.17 0.34 0.16
N SER A 119 19.15 0.68 1.43
CA SER A 119 18.39 1.83 1.97
C SER A 119 18.81 3.19 1.39
N THR A 120 20.00 3.27 0.80
CA THR A 120 20.61 4.53 0.31
C THR A 120 20.42 4.77 -1.19
N SER A 121 20.00 3.77 -1.97
CA SER A 121 19.83 3.94 -3.42
C SER A 121 18.42 4.34 -3.78
N GLY A 122 18.25 5.46 -4.51
CA GLY A 122 16.96 5.91 -5.02
C GLY A 122 16.26 4.86 -5.89
N PHE A 123 17.01 3.91 -6.46
CA PHE A 123 16.47 2.79 -7.24
C PHE A 123 15.76 1.76 -6.34
N ALA A 124 16.28 1.45 -5.16
CA ALA A 124 15.62 0.56 -4.21
C ALA A 124 14.32 1.16 -3.69
N GLN A 125 14.32 2.44 -3.35
CA GLN A 125 13.11 3.17 -2.94
C GLN A 125 12.06 3.21 -4.07
N MET A 126 12.49 3.32 -5.31
CA MET A 126 11.60 3.26 -6.47
C MET A 126 10.97 1.87 -6.60
N ILE A 127 11.74 0.79 -6.45
CA ILE A 127 11.24 -0.59 -6.51
C ILE A 127 10.26 -0.86 -5.37
N SER A 128 10.53 -0.41 -4.15
CA SER A 128 9.67 -0.65 -3.00
C SER A 128 8.30 0.01 -3.16
N LYS A 129 8.23 1.22 -3.72
CA LYS A 129 6.97 1.91 -4.07
C LYS A 129 6.12 1.15 -5.10
N TRP A 130 6.76 0.32 -5.95
CA TRP A 130 6.09 -0.47 -6.99
C TRP A 130 5.67 -1.86 -6.53
N GLY A 131 6.04 -2.24 -5.32
CA GLY A 131 5.62 -3.50 -4.72
C GLY A 131 4.12 -3.54 -4.45
N ILE A 132 3.55 -4.75 -4.51
CA ILE A 132 2.15 -5.00 -4.13
C ILE A 132 1.86 -4.40 -2.75
N HIS A 133 2.82 -4.46 -1.83
CA HIS A 133 2.64 -4.02 -0.45
C HIS A 133 2.39 -2.52 -0.33
N ALA A 134 3.15 -1.70 -1.08
CA ALA A 134 2.98 -0.26 -1.08
C ALA A 134 1.60 0.15 -1.62
N GLN A 135 1.15 -0.51 -2.68
CA GLN A 135 -0.16 -0.24 -3.28
C GLN A 135 -1.33 -0.82 -2.48
N PHE A 136 -1.09 -1.85 -1.68
CA PHE A 136 -2.09 -2.44 -0.80
C PHE A 136 -2.28 -1.66 0.51
N ASP A 137 -1.30 -0.86 0.91
CA ASP A 137 -1.30 -0.11 2.16
C ASP A 137 -2.52 0.83 2.30
N ASP A 138 -2.97 1.44 1.20
CA ASP A 138 -4.19 2.25 1.19
C ASP A 138 -5.42 1.43 1.57
N PHE A 139 -5.57 0.23 0.98
CA PHE A 139 -6.69 -0.66 1.29
C PHE A 139 -6.63 -1.15 2.74
N GLN A 140 -5.44 -1.41 3.29
CA GLN A 140 -5.26 -1.77 4.70
C GLN A 140 -5.72 -0.65 5.64
N ARG A 141 -5.58 0.60 5.24
CA ARG A 141 -6.05 1.77 5.99
C ARG A 141 -7.52 2.11 5.75
N GLY A 142 -8.24 1.28 5.01
CA GLY A 142 -9.64 1.51 4.69
C GLY A 142 -9.86 2.63 3.66
N VAL A 143 -8.84 2.97 2.88
CA VAL A 143 -8.91 3.99 1.84
C VAL A 143 -9.03 3.34 0.47
N LEU A 144 -10.09 3.68 -0.25
CA LEU A 144 -10.22 3.34 -1.67
C LEU A 144 -9.53 4.41 -2.50
N SER A 145 -8.30 4.12 -2.92
CA SER A 145 -7.50 4.94 -3.82
C SER A 145 -7.70 4.50 -5.26
N LEU A 146 -7.94 5.47 -6.15
CA LEU A 146 -8.02 5.20 -7.59
C LEU A 146 -6.65 4.76 -8.13
N SER A 147 -5.56 5.34 -7.64
CA SER A 147 -4.19 5.01 -7.99
C SER A 147 -3.90 3.52 -7.77
N SER A 148 -4.10 3.04 -6.54
CA SER A 148 -3.86 1.65 -6.16
C SER A 148 -4.77 0.67 -6.90
N THR A 149 -6.04 1.04 -7.13
CA THR A 149 -6.98 0.21 -7.90
C THR A 149 -6.53 0.09 -9.36
N MET A 150 -6.16 1.21 -10.00
CA MET A 150 -5.68 1.23 -11.39
C MET A 150 -4.37 0.47 -11.56
N TYR A 151 -3.47 0.50 -10.58
CA TYR A 151 -2.25 -0.30 -10.59
C TYR A 151 -2.55 -1.80 -10.79
N PHE A 152 -3.44 -2.38 -9.97
CA PHE A 152 -3.80 -3.79 -10.09
C PHE A 152 -4.53 -4.10 -11.41
N VAL A 153 -5.46 -3.24 -11.82
CA VAL A 153 -6.18 -3.39 -13.10
C VAL A 153 -5.21 -3.38 -14.28
N MET A 154 -4.20 -2.50 -14.26
CA MET A 154 -3.21 -2.44 -15.34
C MET A 154 -2.31 -3.68 -15.37
N ILE A 155 -1.91 -4.23 -14.23
CA ILE A 155 -1.17 -5.52 -14.19
C ILE A 155 -2.01 -6.63 -14.83
N ILE A 156 -3.30 -6.69 -14.52
CA ILE A 156 -4.23 -7.66 -15.12
C ILE A 156 -4.27 -7.46 -16.64
N CYS A 157 -4.51 -6.22 -17.10
CA CYS A 157 -4.59 -5.91 -18.53
C CYS A 157 -3.30 -6.27 -19.29
N ILE A 158 -2.12 -5.93 -18.75
CA ILE A 158 -0.83 -6.27 -19.36
C ILE A 158 -0.64 -7.78 -19.42
N SER A 159 -0.95 -8.49 -18.34
CA SER A 159 -0.82 -9.95 -18.29
C SER A 159 -1.75 -10.64 -19.29
N LEU A 160 -3.01 -10.21 -19.39
CA LEU A 160 -3.96 -10.72 -20.37
C LEU A 160 -3.50 -10.42 -21.82
N TYR A 161 -3.00 -9.21 -22.07
CA TYR A 161 -2.44 -8.84 -23.37
C TYR A 161 -1.24 -9.71 -23.75
N LEU A 162 -0.35 -10.01 -22.79
CA LEU A 162 0.75 -10.97 -22.99
C LEU A 162 0.23 -12.35 -23.38
N CYS A 163 -0.80 -12.85 -22.70
CA CYS A 163 -1.43 -14.13 -23.04
C CYS A 163 -2.00 -14.12 -24.47
N MET A 164 -2.65 -13.04 -24.89
CA MET A 164 -3.16 -12.90 -26.28
C MET A 164 -2.03 -12.94 -27.32
N ILE A 165 -0.91 -12.26 -27.07
CA ILE A 165 0.27 -12.33 -27.94
C ILE A 165 0.80 -13.76 -28.07
N MET A 166 0.84 -14.49 -26.94
CA MET A 166 1.38 -15.85 -26.91
C MET A 166 0.50 -16.85 -27.68
N ILE A 167 -0.82 -16.63 -27.72
CA ILE A 167 -1.73 -17.39 -28.60
C ILE A 167 -1.51 -17.00 -30.05
N GLY A 168 -1.52 -15.69 -30.35
CA GLY A 168 -1.35 -15.15 -31.71
C GLY A 168 -0.03 -15.57 -32.35
N LYS A 169 1.04 -15.73 -31.56
CA LYS A 169 2.36 -16.20 -32.04
C LYS A 169 2.30 -17.56 -32.77
N ARG A 170 1.34 -18.40 -32.43
CA ARG A 170 1.18 -19.72 -33.08
C ARG A 170 0.76 -19.60 -34.55
N HIS A 171 0.12 -18.50 -34.92
CA HIS A 171 -0.33 -18.23 -36.29
C HIS A 171 0.67 -17.42 -37.12
N TRP A 172 1.85 -17.09 -36.56
CA TRP A 172 2.86 -16.33 -37.29
C TRP A 172 3.57 -17.21 -38.31
N SER A 173 3.66 -16.71 -39.53
CA SER A 173 4.47 -17.33 -40.57
C SER A 173 5.94 -17.34 -40.16
N GLY A 174 6.60 -18.49 -40.24
CA GLY A 174 8.04 -18.58 -40.04
C GLY A 174 8.77 -17.84 -41.18
N GLY A 175 9.65 -16.89 -40.80
CA GLY A 175 10.46 -16.13 -41.77
C GLY A 175 10.78 -14.71 -41.30
N ARG A 176 11.40 -13.90 -42.16
CA ARG A 176 11.78 -12.50 -41.86
C ARG A 176 10.63 -11.62 -41.40
N ASP A 177 9.40 -11.90 -41.78
CA ASP A 177 8.22 -11.16 -41.35
C ASP A 177 7.80 -11.52 -39.93
N GLY A 178 8.04 -12.74 -39.46
CA GLY A 178 7.82 -13.15 -38.08
C GLY A 178 8.75 -12.44 -37.09
N ASP A 179 10.01 -12.20 -37.47
CA ASP A 179 10.97 -11.50 -36.64
C ASP A 179 10.58 -10.02 -36.45
N ARG A 180 10.05 -9.37 -37.53
CA ARG A 180 9.53 -7.99 -37.42
C ARG A 180 8.30 -7.89 -36.52
N LEU A 181 7.39 -8.85 -36.58
CA LEU A 181 6.21 -8.91 -35.70
C LEU A 181 6.61 -9.00 -34.22
N TRP A 182 7.61 -9.83 -33.90
CA TRP A 182 8.13 -9.97 -32.55
C TRP A 182 8.67 -8.67 -31.98
N ILE A 183 9.39 -7.87 -32.76
CA ILE A 183 9.89 -6.55 -32.36
C ILE A 183 8.71 -5.60 -32.07
N HIS A 184 7.69 -5.58 -32.91
CA HIS A 184 6.50 -4.76 -32.70
C HIS A 184 5.77 -5.11 -31.39
N PHE A 185 5.70 -6.40 -31.03
CA PHE A 185 5.09 -6.81 -29.78
C PHE A 185 5.92 -6.42 -28.56
N ILE A 186 7.25 -6.54 -28.63
CA ILE A 186 8.14 -6.06 -27.56
C ILE A 186 7.92 -4.56 -27.35
N ILE A 187 7.93 -3.76 -28.42
CA ILE A 187 7.72 -2.32 -28.33
C ILE A 187 6.35 -2.00 -27.67
N ARG A 188 5.29 -2.72 -28.03
CA ARG A 188 3.96 -2.53 -27.42
C ARG A 188 3.94 -2.88 -25.95
N ILE A 189 4.60 -3.98 -25.54
CA ILE A 189 4.72 -4.36 -24.13
C ILE A 189 5.49 -3.31 -23.35
N CYS A 190 6.64 -2.86 -23.87
CA CYS A 190 7.41 -1.78 -23.25
C CYS A 190 6.57 -0.49 -23.14
N ALA A 191 5.83 -0.14 -24.18
CA ALA A 191 4.94 1.02 -24.16
C ALA A 191 3.82 0.90 -23.10
N LEU A 192 3.23 -0.29 -22.95
CA LEU A 192 2.23 -0.54 -21.90
C LEU A 192 2.83 -0.47 -20.49
N ILE A 193 4.06 -0.96 -20.30
CA ILE A 193 4.77 -0.85 -19.01
C ILE A 193 5.08 0.62 -18.70
N VAL A 194 5.56 1.38 -19.69
CA VAL A 194 5.81 2.83 -19.52
C VAL A 194 4.51 3.58 -19.26
N MET A 195 3.42 3.21 -19.94
CA MET A 195 2.10 3.79 -19.69
C MET A 195 1.60 3.49 -18.27
N LEU A 196 1.75 2.26 -17.78
CA LEU A 196 1.44 1.88 -16.40
C LEU A 196 2.21 2.78 -15.44
N PHE A 197 3.54 2.87 -15.66
CA PHE A 197 4.41 3.69 -14.84
C PHE A 197 3.97 5.16 -14.82
N SER A 198 3.79 5.75 -15.98
CA SER A 198 3.37 7.15 -16.12
C SER A 198 2.01 7.40 -15.45
N LEU A 199 1.06 6.49 -15.64
CA LEU A 199 -0.29 6.62 -15.07
C LEU A 199 -0.24 6.54 -13.53
N THR A 200 0.53 5.61 -12.97
CA THR A 200 0.69 5.49 -11.51
C THR A 200 1.32 6.75 -10.93
N VAL A 201 2.39 7.29 -11.55
CA VAL A 201 3.03 8.53 -11.10
C VAL A 201 2.08 9.72 -11.16
N VAL A 202 1.28 9.83 -12.23
CA VAL A 202 0.30 10.92 -12.37
C VAL A 202 -0.81 10.82 -11.33
N PHE A 203 -1.30 9.63 -11.05
CA PHE A 203 -2.35 9.44 -10.05
C PHE A 203 -1.84 9.53 -8.61
N ASP A 204 -0.57 9.16 -8.35
CA ASP A 204 0.06 9.31 -7.03
C ASP A 204 0.22 10.80 -6.65
N GLY A 205 0.50 11.67 -7.65
CA GLY A 205 0.60 13.12 -7.45
C GLY A 205 -0.75 13.85 -7.44
N HIS A 206 -1.82 13.24 -7.88
CA HIS A 206 -3.16 13.84 -7.96
C HIS A 206 -4.19 12.83 -7.48
N ASP A 207 -4.42 12.73 -6.18
CA ASP A 207 -5.45 11.87 -5.58
C ASP A 207 -6.86 12.33 -5.98
N LEU A 208 -7.21 12.11 -7.26
CA LEU A 208 -8.48 12.56 -7.85
C LEU A 208 -9.69 11.90 -7.20
N VAL A 209 -9.55 10.65 -6.73
CA VAL A 209 -10.60 9.92 -6.04
C VAL A 209 -9.97 9.09 -4.94
N ARG A 210 -9.98 9.63 -3.73
CA ARG A 210 -9.60 8.95 -2.51
C ARG A 210 -10.77 8.96 -1.56
N GLN A 211 -11.33 7.80 -1.27
CA GLN A 211 -12.50 7.68 -0.43
C GLN A 211 -12.15 6.88 0.82
N ASP A 212 -12.24 7.53 1.97
CA ASP A 212 -12.13 6.89 3.27
C ASP A 212 -13.45 6.20 3.60
N THR A 213 -13.40 4.88 3.74
CA THR A 213 -14.55 4.03 4.07
C THR A 213 -14.59 3.66 5.55
N THR A 214 -13.58 4.07 6.34
CA THR A 214 -13.50 3.74 7.76
C THR A 214 -14.64 4.35 8.56
N GLN A 215 -15.08 3.65 9.60
CA GLN A 215 -16.05 4.17 10.54
C GLN A 215 -15.40 5.31 11.35
N GLY A 216 -15.93 6.52 11.20
CA GLY A 216 -15.36 7.74 11.81
C GLY A 216 -14.32 8.47 10.96
N LYS A 217 -14.06 8.03 9.72
CA LYS A 217 -13.13 8.67 8.77
C LYS A 217 -11.73 8.89 9.36
N ILE A 218 -11.19 7.87 10.01
CA ILE A 218 -9.90 7.90 10.73
C ILE A 218 -8.72 8.10 9.78
N SER A 219 -8.88 7.69 8.53
CA SER A 219 -7.83 7.74 7.49
C SER A 219 -7.95 8.98 6.57
N SER A 220 -8.78 9.95 6.91
CA SER A 220 -8.91 11.22 6.21
C SER A 220 -8.81 12.40 7.17
N LEU A 221 -8.25 13.51 6.68
CA LEU A 221 -8.14 14.74 7.45
C LEU A 221 -9.49 15.44 7.57
N SER A 222 -9.75 16.02 8.74
CA SER A 222 -10.92 16.90 8.95
C SER A 222 -10.87 18.12 8.03
N ASP A 223 -12.03 18.69 7.70
CA ASP A 223 -12.12 19.91 6.87
C ASP A 223 -11.33 21.09 7.46
N HIS A 224 -11.20 21.11 8.79
CA HIS A 224 -10.42 22.15 9.47
C HIS A 224 -8.92 21.96 9.22
N THR A 225 -8.44 20.74 9.33
CA THR A 225 -7.03 20.40 9.08
C THR A 225 -6.67 20.62 7.60
N ARG A 226 -7.55 20.28 6.67
CA ARG A 226 -7.35 20.54 5.23
C ARG A 226 -7.20 22.04 4.95
N LYS A 227 -8.11 22.88 5.47
CA LYS A 227 -8.00 24.33 5.34
C LYS A 227 -6.72 24.89 5.94
N LEU A 228 -6.24 24.29 7.03
CA LEU A 228 -4.97 24.67 7.64
C LEU A 228 -3.81 24.36 6.70
N ILE A 229 -3.75 23.17 6.12
CA ILE A 229 -2.70 22.76 5.16
C ILE A 229 -2.74 23.65 3.92
N ASP A 230 -3.93 23.95 3.38
CA ASP A 230 -4.09 24.82 2.22
C ASP A 230 -3.56 26.24 2.50
N SER A 231 -3.67 26.70 3.75
CA SER A 231 -3.16 28.00 4.20
C SER A 231 -1.64 28.07 4.36
N LEU A 232 -0.93 26.92 4.34
CA LEU A 232 0.52 26.86 4.43
C LEU A 232 1.16 27.52 3.20
N LYS A 233 2.21 28.29 3.43
CA LYS A 233 2.95 28.96 2.35
C LYS A 233 3.87 27.93 1.66
N PRO A 234 3.89 27.86 0.33
CA PRO A 234 4.76 26.92 -0.39
C PRO A 234 6.25 27.21 -0.19
N GLU A 235 6.62 28.44 0.20
CA GLU A 235 8.01 28.85 0.44
C GLU A 235 8.63 28.20 1.70
N HIS A 236 7.81 27.67 2.61
CA HIS A 236 8.24 27.03 3.85
C HIS A 236 7.59 25.65 3.99
N PRO A 237 8.12 24.63 3.28
CA PRO A 237 7.63 23.28 3.43
C PRO A 237 7.87 22.75 4.85
N VAL A 238 6.98 21.90 5.30
CA VAL A 238 7.09 21.25 6.60
C VAL A 238 7.69 19.86 6.42
N TYR A 239 8.80 19.59 7.09
CA TYR A 239 9.43 18.28 7.15
C TYR A 239 9.01 17.60 8.44
N VAL A 240 8.44 16.41 8.32
CA VAL A 240 8.00 15.60 9.45
C VAL A 240 8.85 14.33 9.49
N GLU A 241 9.49 14.07 10.63
CA GLU A 241 10.23 12.85 10.87
C GLU A 241 9.59 12.13 12.06
N ALA A 242 9.04 10.94 11.83
CA ALA A 242 8.30 10.18 12.82
C ALA A 242 9.00 8.87 13.16
N PHE A 243 9.04 8.55 14.46
CA PHE A 243 9.70 7.38 15.04
C PHE A 243 8.66 6.54 15.77
N ILE A 244 8.40 5.33 15.26
CA ILE A 244 7.32 4.48 15.75
C ILE A 244 7.82 3.04 15.91
N SER A 245 7.62 2.47 17.11
CA SER A 245 7.95 1.07 17.38
C SER A 245 7.11 0.11 16.55
N ASN A 246 7.75 -0.99 16.12
CA ASN A 246 7.09 -2.08 15.40
C ASN A 246 6.01 -2.73 16.25
N GLN A 247 6.33 -3.06 17.50
CA GLN A 247 5.41 -3.68 18.45
C GLN A 247 5.06 -2.68 19.56
N VAL A 248 3.77 -2.58 19.85
CA VAL A 248 3.23 -1.74 20.91
C VAL A 248 2.24 -2.55 21.76
N PRO A 249 2.07 -2.24 23.06
CA PRO A 249 1.03 -2.83 23.88
C PRO A 249 -0.37 -2.58 23.30
N GLU A 250 -1.31 -3.47 23.60
CA GLU A 250 -2.68 -3.48 23.05
C GLU A 250 -3.38 -2.11 23.09
N LYS A 251 -3.27 -1.40 24.21
CA LYS A 251 -3.85 -0.07 24.39
C LYS A 251 -3.32 1.01 23.43
N TYR A 252 -2.13 0.80 22.83
CA TYR A 252 -1.52 1.74 21.86
C TYR A 252 -1.68 1.32 20.41
N ILE A 253 -2.23 0.13 20.13
CA ILE A 253 -2.39 -0.37 18.75
C ILE A 253 -3.20 0.62 17.92
N LYS A 254 -4.32 1.11 18.47
CA LYS A 254 -5.16 2.09 17.77
C LYS A 254 -4.42 3.40 17.54
N THR A 255 -3.75 3.94 18.56
CA THR A 255 -3.00 5.21 18.45
C THR A 255 -1.86 5.09 17.43
N ARG A 256 -1.15 3.95 17.41
CA ARG A 256 -0.11 3.67 16.41
C ARG A 256 -0.69 3.65 14.99
N TYR A 257 -1.82 2.96 14.81
CA TYR A 257 -2.51 2.87 13.53
C TYR A 257 -2.98 4.23 13.03
N ASP A 258 -3.66 5.00 13.89
CA ASP A 258 -4.16 6.34 13.59
C ASP A 258 -2.99 7.28 13.25
N LEU A 259 -1.88 7.20 14.00
CA LEU A 259 -0.69 8.02 13.77
C LEU A 259 -0.06 7.75 12.41
N ILE A 260 0.18 6.50 12.06
CA ILE A 260 0.76 6.14 10.76
C ILE A 260 -0.18 6.53 9.62
N SER A 261 -1.48 6.29 9.79
CA SER A 261 -2.49 6.61 8.77
C SER A 261 -2.58 8.09 8.47
N LEU A 262 -2.65 8.91 9.53
CA LEU A 262 -2.73 10.37 9.41
C LEU A 262 -1.41 10.97 8.90
N LEU A 263 -0.24 10.49 9.36
CA LEU A 263 1.04 10.94 8.85
C LEU A 263 1.18 10.74 7.34
N LYS A 264 0.77 9.57 6.83
CA LYS A 264 0.76 9.29 5.39
C LYS A 264 -0.26 10.14 4.64
N GLU A 265 -1.39 10.47 5.28
CA GLU A 265 -2.36 11.39 4.71
C GLU A 265 -1.79 12.82 4.60
N PHE A 266 -1.04 13.27 5.61
CA PHE A 266 -0.34 14.55 5.54
C PHE A 266 0.73 14.58 4.44
N ASP A 267 1.46 13.48 4.22
CA ASP A 267 2.48 13.34 3.17
C ASP A 267 1.89 13.40 1.75
N SER A 268 0.61 13.10 1.58
CA SER A 268 -0.07 13.22 0.28
C SER A 268 -0.21 14.67 -0.20
N HIS A 269 0.11 15.64 0.64
CA HIS A 269 0.05 17.06 0.30
C HIS A 269 1.43 17.60 -0.05
N ASP A 270 1.55 18.28 -1.19
CA ASP A 270 2.81 18.81 -1.76
C ASP A 270 3.65 19.70 -0.83
N LYS A 271 3.09 20.16 0.29
CA LYS A 271 3.74 21.10 1.23
C LYS A 271 4.34 20.41 2.45
N ILE A 272 4.12 19.11 2.62
CA ILE A 272 4.54 18.32 3.77
C ILE A 272 5.36 17.13 3.27
N PHE A 273 6.53 16.93 3.85
CA PHE A 273 7.44 15.83 3.49
C PHE A 273 7.64 14.95 4.71
N LEU A 274 7.26 13.68 4.61
CA LEU A 274 7.33 12.71 5.68
C LEU A 274 8.55 11.79 5.53
N THR A 275 9.31 11.64 6.62
CA THR A 275 10.25 10.54 6.81
C THR A 275 9.71 9.65 7.91
N LEU A 276 9.20 8.49 7.57
CA LEU A 276 8.55 7.58 8.51
C LEU A 276 9.47 6.40 8.84
N HIS A 277 9.76 6.23 10.13
CA HIS A 277 10.43 5.07 10.70
C HIS A 277 9.40 4.27 11.51
N ASP A 278 8.64 3.37 10.86
CA ASP A 278 7.47 2.67 11.45
C ASP A 278 7.75 1.25 11.94
N ASN A 279 9.01 0.82 11.88
CA ASN A 279 9.41 -0.56 12.17
C ASN A 279 10.61 -0.62 13.12
N LEU A 280 10.65 0.29 14.10
CA LEU A 280 11.77 0.42 15.01
C LEU A 280 11.72 -0.60 16.14
N GLU A 281 12.88 -1.19 16.43
CA GLU A 281 13.12 -1.99 17.60
C GLU A 281 13.95 -1.21 18.62
N SER A 282 13.85 -1.55 19.90
CA SER A 282 14.44 -0.75 21.00
C SER A 282 15.96 -0.58 20.91
N TYR A 283 16.64 -1.47 20.18
CA TYR A 283 18.11 -1.47 20.00
C TYR A 283 18.58 -0.87 18.67
N ASP A 284 17.67 -0.35 17.84
CA ASP A 284 18.02 0.26 16.58
C ASP A 284 18.84 1.56 16.80
N SER A 285 19.85 1.75 15.97
CA SER A 285 20.64 3.00 15.98
C SER A 285 19.82 4.24 15.69
N VAL A 286 18.71 4.10 14.97
CA VAL A 286 17.76 5.18 14.68
C VAL A 286 17.09 5.67 15.96
N VAL A 287 16.79 4.78 16.91
CA VAL A 287 16.20 5.13 18.21
C VAL A 287 17.19 5.94 19.05
N ALA A 288 18.46 5.54 19.10
CA ALA A 288 19.49 6.30 19.78
C ALA A 288 19.68 7.70 19.15
N ASN A 289 19.69 7.77 17.82
CA ASN A 289 19.75 9.05 17.10
C ASN A 289 18.53 9.95 17.36
N ALA A 290 17.34 9.36 17.52
CA ALA A 290 16.12 10.10 17.84
C ALA A 290 16.20 10.73 19.24
N ASP A 291 16.77 10.04 20.22
CA ASP A 291 16.98 10.56 21.57
C ASP A 291 18.05 11.67 21.56
N ASP A 292 19.25 11.39 21.01
CA ASP A 292 20.37 12.33 20.98
C ASP A 292 20.06 13.64 20.23
N ASN A 293 19.40 13.56 19.08
CA ASN A 293 19.17 14.71 18.20
C ASN A 293 17.86 15.44 18.48
N HIS A 294 16.87 14.75 19.05
CA HIS A 294 15.50 15.27 19.13
C HIS A 294 14.89 15.16 20.54
N GLY A 295 15.53 14.41 21.46
CA GLY A 295 14.98 14.15 22.79
C GLY A 295 13.71 13.26 22.73
N ILE A 296 13.60 12.42 21.70
CA ILE A 296 12.53 11.42 21.59
C ILE A 296 13.09 10.09 22.08
N SER A 297 12.80 9.76 23.33
CA SER A 297 13.34 8.60 24.02
C SER A 297 12.32 7.47 24.12
N LEU A 298 12.82 6.25 24.41
CA LEU A 298 11.99 5.12 24.75
C LEU A 298 11.22 5.35 26.03
N ILE A 299 9.92 5.12 26.01
CA ILE A 299 9.06 5.19 27.18
C ILE A 299 8.64 3.77 27.58
N ASN A 300 8.88 3.44 28.84
CA ASN A 300 8.44 2.16 29.39
C ASN A 300 6.94 2.19 29.67
N VAL A 301 6.18 1.44 28.92
CA VAL A 301 4.74 1.36 29.07
C VAL A 301 4.35 0.00 29.65
N THR A 302 3.49 0.03 30.68
CA THR A 302 2.97 -1.17 31.30
C THR A 302 1.96 -1.85 30.36
N GLY A 303 2.32 -3.02 29.83
CA GLY A 303 1.44 -3.93 29.12
C GLY A 303 0.78 -4.92 30.10
N GLU A 304 -0.06 -5.83 29.59
CA GLU A 304 -0.76 -6.83 30.43
C GLU A 304 0.19 -7.77 31.20
N ASN A 305 1.36 -8.12 30.63
CA ASN A 305 2.27 -9.10 31.20
C ASN A 305 3.68 -8.58 31.52
N ALA A 306 4.07 -7.44 30.98
CA ALA A 306 5.40 -6.84 31.21
C ALA A 306 5.43 -5.36 30.77
N SER A 307 6.41 -4.63 31.33
CA SER A 307 6.75 -3.29 30.85
C SER A 307 7.54 -3.41 29.56
N GLN A 308 7.09 -2.75 28.49
CA GLN A 308 7.75 -2.74 27.19
C GLN A 308 8.24 -1.31 26.86
N PRO A 309 9.51 -1.14 26.48
CA PRO A 309 10.00 0.14 25.98
C PRO A 309 9.48 0.36 24.53
N ILE A 310 8.76 1.45 24.32
CA ILE A 310 8.25 1.83 23.02
C ILE A 310 8.61 3.27 22.71
N ILE A 311 8.74 3.57 21.41
CA ILE A 311 8.91 4.93 20.90
C ILE A 311 7.72 5.24 19.98
N MET A 312 7.09 6.38 20.19
CA MET A 312 6.02 6.93 19.34
C MET A 312 6.08 8.44 19.39
N GLY A 313 7.03 9.05 18.67
CA GLY A 313 7.24 10.49 18.64
C GLY A 313 7.42 11.01 17.23
N ALA A 314 7.33 12.32 17.07
CA ALA A 314 7.57 12.99 15.80
C ALA A 314 8.23 14.36 15.96
N VAL A 315 9.03 14.72 14.96
CA VAL A 315 9.68 16.02 14.84
C VAL A 315 9.13 16.75 13.63
N PHE A 316 8.77 18.00 13.82
CA PHE A 316 8.28 18.88 12.78
C PHE A 316 9.28 20.02 12.58
N ARG A 317 9.67 20.28 11.35
CA ARG A 317 10.63 21.34 11.00
C ARG A 317 10.10 22.15 9.83
N SER A 318 10.26 23.47 9.90
CA SER A 318 10.03 24.38 8.77
C SER A 318 11.00 25.55 8.87
N GLY A 319 11.94 25.64 7.94
CA GLY A 319 13.03 26.61 8.04
C GLY A 319 13.87 26.42 9.30
N LEU A 320 13.89 27.43 10.20
CA LEU A 320 14.61 27.40 11.48
C LEU A 320 13.75 26.94 12.66
N GLU A 321 12.44 26.84 12.47
CA GLU A 321 11.53 26.41 13.52
C GLU A 321 11.48 24.89 13.65
N LYS A 322 11.49 24.41 14.90
CA LYS A 322 11.41 22.99 15.25
C LYS A 322 10.38 22.81 16.37
N VAL A 323 9.47 21.85 16.18
CA VAL A 323 8.55 21.36 17.22
C VAL A 323 8.76 19.86 17.37
N VAL A 324 8.86 19.39 18.60
CA VAL A 324 9.02 17.98 18.92
C VAL A 324 7.81 17.53 19.73
N VAL A 325 7.18 16.45 19.29
CA VAL A 325 6.21 15.69 20.06
C VAL A 325 6.92 14.43 20.55
N PRO A 326 7.34 14.38 21.81
CA PRO A 326 8.19 13.30 22.30
C PRO A 326 7.44 11.97 22.34
N PHE A 327 6.14 12.00 22.57
CA PHE A 327 5.33 10.79 22.64
C PHE A 327 3.85 11.09 22.33
N PHE A 328 3.23 10.21 21.51
CA PHE A 328 1.79 10.21 21.27
C PHE A 328 1.12 9.24 22.23
N ASP A 329 0.50 9.76 23.26
CA ASP A 329 -0.17 8.94 24.28
C ASP A 329 -1.58 8.54 23.82
N TYR A 330 -2.09 7.42 24.38
CA TYR A 330 -3.46 6.99 24.13
C TYR A 330 -4.46 8.00 24.73
N GLY A 331 -5.58 8.21 24.03
CA GLY A 331 -6.62 9.14 24.46
C GLY A 331 -6.41 10.59 24.04
N ILE A 332 -5.27 10.94 23.42
CA ILE A 332 -5.07 12.23 22.78
C ILE A 332 -5.47 12.11 21.30
N PRO A 333 -6.31 13.02 20.75
CA PRO A 333 -6.62 13.03 19.33
C PRO A 333 -5.35 13.26 18.49
N VAL A 334 -4.89 12.25 17.80
CA VAL A 334 -3.63 12.27 17.03
C VAL A 334 -3.67 13.38 15.97
N GLU A 335 -4.78 13.52 15.25
CA GLU A 335 -4.95 14.57 14.24
C GLU A 335 -4.75 15.96 14.80
N TYR A 336 -5.28 16.21 16.00
CA TYR A 336 -5.14 17.52 16.66
C TYR A 336 -3.66 17.83 16.98
N GLU A 337 -2.93 16.87 17.54
CA GLU A 337 -1.51 17.06 17.88
C GLU A 337 -0.65 17.27 16.62
N LEU A 338 -0.91 16.52 15.54
CA LEU A 338 -0.25 16.67 14.25
C LEU A 338 -0.55 18.07 13.65
N ALA A 339 -1.83 18.41 13.53
CA ALA A 339 -2.28 19.69 12.95
C ALA A 339 -1.75 20.90 13.74
N ARG A 340 -1.78 20.81 15.08
CA ARG A 340 -1.24 21.85 15.97
C ARG A 340 0.26 22.02 15.78
N SER A 341 1.00 20.93 15.71
CA SER A 341 2.46 20.93 15.53
C SER A 341 2.86 21.52 14.19
N ILE A 342 2.19 21.10 13.11
CA ILE A 342 2.37 21.66 11.76
C ILE A 342 2.05 23.15 11.73
N ALA A 343 0.90 23.57 12.30
CA ALA A 343 0.51 24.97 12.36
C ALA A 343 1.52 25.84 13.14
N THR A 344 2.07 25.29 14.22
CA THR A 344 3.05 26.02 15.05
C THR A 344 4.36 26.25 14.31
N VAL A 345 4.86 25.22 13.62
CA VAL A 345 6.10 25.29 12.84
C VAL A 345 5.94 26.21 11.62
N ALA A 346 4.79 26.10 10.94
CA ALA A 346 4.55 26.84 9.70
C ALA A 346 4.30 28.36 9.93
N LYS A 347 3.73 28.75 11.08
CA LYS A 347 3.43 30.16 11.38
C LYS A 347 4.63 30.94 11.91
N GLY A 348 5.65 30.29 12.46
CA GLY A 348 6.87 30.90 12.98
C GLY A 348 6.65 31.90 14.15
N THR A 349 5.41 32.14 14.55
CA THR A 349 5.07 33.07 15.62
C THR A 349 4.66 32.33 16.88
N ARG A 350 5.58 32.22 17.83
CA ARG A 350 5.29 31.70 19.18
C ARG A 350 4.74 32.77 20.07
N LYS A 351 3.65 32.48 20.78
CA LYS A 351 3.19 33.34 21.85
C LYS A 351 4.16 33.26 23.02
N THR A 352 4.70 34.41 23.44
CA THR A 352 5.55 34.49 24.63
C THR A 352 4.65 34.58 25.86
N ILE A 353 4.76 33.65 26.78
CA ILE A 353 4.08 33.69 28.08
C ILE A 353 5.13 34.12 29.11
N GLY A 354 4.91 35.26 29.75
CA GLY A 354 5.70 35.69 30.90
C GLY A 354 5.14 35.06 32.17
N VAL A 355 5.95 34.32 32.89
CA VAL A 355 5.62 33.84 34.24
C VAL A 355 6.17 34.89 35.23
N ILE A 356 5.28 35.48 35.99
CA ILE A 356 5.66 36.40 37.09
C ILE A 356 5.73 35.53 38.34
N ASP A 357 6.93 35.30 38.82
CA ASP A 357 7.17 34.65 40.10
C ASP A 357 7.05 35.73 41.19
N SER A 358 6.17 35.53 42.18
CA SER A 358 5.90 36.45 43.30
C SER A 358 6.47 35.95 44.62
#